data_f644c7a721ad0a677b4c6f89cda07780
#
_entry.id   f644c7a721ad0a677b4c6f89cda07780
#
_cell.length_a   1.000
_cell.length_b   1.000
_cell.length_c   1.000
_cell.angle_alpha   90.00
_cell.angle_beta   90.00
_cell.angle_gamma   90.00
#
_symmetry.space_group_name_H-M   'P 1'
#
loop_
_entity.id
_entity.type
_entity.pdbx_description
1 polymer ?
#
loop_
_entity_poly.entity_id
_entity_poly.type
_entity_poly.pdbx_seq_one_letter_code
_entity_poly.pdbx_strand_id
1 'polypeptide(L)'
;MALRRQGLAFAVVSAVMLAAGLVAMRPTQWDAFRLIGLALALLGLVLLTIARVQLGRSFSVTPQARALVTTGLYAKIRHPVYAFGAISVAGLLMYVGRPRLLWILVVLVPLQVIRIRAESRILEEAFGEEYRTWKRQTWF
;
A
#
# COMPACT_ATOMS: atom_id res chain seq x y z
N MET A 1 1.09 6.01 -23.18
CA MET A 1 0.14 4.88 -23.16
C MET A 1 0.61 3.68 -22.34
N ALA A 2 1.85 3.22 -22.40
CA ALA A 2 2.36 2.04 -21.67
C ALA A 2 2.22 2.11 -20.13
N LEU A 3 2.33 3.29 -19.54
CA LEU A 3 2.28 3.52 -18.10
C LEU A 3 0.91 3.33 -17.46
N ARG A 4 -0.11 3.82 -18.16
CA ARG A 4 -1.50 3.61 -17.75
C ARG A 4 -1.83 2.12 -17.76
N ARG A 5 -1.25 1.37 -18.70
CA ARG A 5 -1.42 -0.09 -18.78
C ARG A 5 -0.77 -0.83 -17.62
N GLN A 6 0.43 -0.45 -17.17
CA GLN A 6 1.08 -1.11 -16.03
C GLN A 6 0.36 -0.85 -14.71
N GLY A 7 -0.09 0.39 -14.47
CA GLY A 7 -0.90 0.71 -13.29
C GLY A 7 -2.24 -0.02 -13.31
N LEU A 8 -2.88 -0.08 -14.48
CA LEU A 8 -4.14 -0.81 -14.67
C LEU A 8 -3.95 -2.32 -14.48
N ALA A 9 -2.88 -2.90 -15.04
CA ALA A 9 -2.56 -4.32 -14.87
C ALA A 9 -2.34 -4.67 -13.39
N PHE A 10 -1.58 -3.84 -12.66
CA PHE A 10 -1.41 -4.01 -11.21
C PHE A 10 -2.75 -3.94 -10.47
N ALA A 11 -3.58 -2.96 -10.78
CA ALA A 11 -4.90 -2.81 -10.18
C ALA A 11 -5.78 -4.03 -10.43
N VAL A 12 -5.83 -4.51 -11.68
CA VAL A 12 -6.61 -5.69 -12.05
C VAL A 12 -6.10 -6.94 -11.33
N VAL A 13 -4.79 -7.18 -11.34
CA VAL A 13 -4.20 -8.34 -10.65
C VAL A 13 -4.47 -8.29 -9.15
N SER A 14 -4.28 -7.13 -8.51
CA SER A 14 -4.55 -6.97 -7.08
C SER A 14 -6.03 -7.14 -6.75
N ALA A 15 -6.92 -6.61 -7.59
CA ALA A 15 -8.37 -6.78 -7.43
C ALA A 15 -8.79 -8.25 -7.60
N VAL A 16 -8.27 -8.94 -8.60
CA VAL A 16 -8.53 -10.37 -8.84
C VAL A 16 -8.03 -11.22 -7.68
N MET A 17 -6.80 -10.98 -7.21
CA MET A 17 -6.23 -11.69 -6.07
C MET A 17 -7.03 -11.45 -4.79
N LEU A 18 -7.46 -10.21 -4.53
CA LEU A 18 -8.32 -9.92 -3.38
C LEU A 18 -9.68 -10.59 -3.53
N ALA A 19 -10.33 -10.48 -4.68
CA ALA A 19 -11.62 -11.11 -4.94
C ALA A 19 -11.54 -12.63 -4.77
N ALA A 20 -10.52 -13.27 -5.33
CA ALA A 20 -10.27 -14.70 -5.15
C ALA A 20 -10.09 -15.07 -3.67
N GLY A 21 -9.29 -14.27 -2.93
CA GLY A 21 -9.10 -14.45 -1.48
C GLY A 21 -10.40 -14.29 -0.69
N LEU A 22 -11.20 -13.28 -1.00
CA LEU A 22 -12.50 -13.05 -0.36
C LEU A 22 -13.49 -14.17 -0.63
N VAL A 23 -13.52 -14.70 -1.86
CA VAL A 23 -14.40 -15.82 -2.23
C VAL A 23 -13.93 -17.14 -1.60
N ALA A 24 -12.63 -17.43 -1.69
CA ALA A 24 -12.06 -18.69 -1.17
C ALA A 24 -12.12 -18.78 0.36
N MET A 25 -12.02 -17.63 1.05
CA MET A 25 -11.99 -17.54 2.50
C MET A 25 -13.28 -16.95 3.09
N ARG A 26 -14.38 -16.94 2.30
CA ARG A 26 -15.64 -16.36 2.78
C ARG A 26 -16.08 -17.01 4.10
N PRO A 27 -16.46 -16.17 5.09
CA PRO A 27 -16.86 -16.68 6.39
C PRO A 27 -18.22 -17.38 6.30
N THR A 28 -18.38 -18.43 7.11
CA THR A 28 -19.67 -19.09 7.31
C THR A 28 -20.61 -18.30 8.22
N GLN A 29 -20.03 -17.49 9.10
CA GLN A 29 -20.75 -16.59 10.00
C GLN A 29 -20.23 -15.17 9.84
N TRP A 30 -21.14 -14.22 9.87
CA TRP A 30 -20.81 -12.79 9.74
C TRP A 30 -20.94 -12.13 11.12
N ASP A 31 -19.90 -11.43 11.50
CA ASP A 31 -19.84 -10.59 12.69
C ASP A 31 -19.28 -9.21 12.35
N ALA A 32 -19.40 -8.27 13.29
CA ALA A 32 -18.92 -6.88 13.09
C ALA A 32 -17.42 -6.84 12.78
N PHE A 33 -16.61 -7.72 13.37
CA PHE A 33 -15.16 -7.75 13.14
C PHE A 33 -14.82 -8.08 11.68
N ARG A 34 -15.52 -9.04 11.09
CA ARG A 34 -15.35 -9.45 9.70
C ARG A 34 -15.88 -8.41 8.72
N LEU A 35 -17.01 -7.77 9.05
CA LEU A 35 -17.56 -6.67 8.23
C LEU A 35 -16.60 -5.47 8.21
N ILE A 36 -16.06 -5.07 9.35
CA ILE A 36 -15.03 -4.03 9.43
C ILE A 36 -13.79 -4.45 8.64
N GLY A 37 -13.36 -5.71 8.77
CA GLY A 37 -12.24 -6.26 8.01
C GLY A 37 -12.47 -6.17 6.50
N LEU A 38 -13.66 -6.54 6.02
CA LEU A 38 -14.02 -6.43 4.61
C LEU A 38 -13.96 -4.97 4.13
N ALA A 39 -14.55 -4.05 4.90
CA ALA A 39 -14.53 -2.63 4.57
C ALA A 39 -13.10 -2.07 4.48
N LEU A 40 -12.25 -2.41 5.45
CA LEU A 40 -10.84 -2.00 5.46
C LEU A 40 -10.05 -2.63 4.30
N ALA A 41 -10.28 -3.89 3.96
CA ALA A 41 -9.63 -4.56 2.85
C ALA A 41 -9.95 -3.87 1.52
N LEU A 42 -11.22 -3.58 1.28
CA LEU A 42 -11.68 -2.91 0.05
C LEU A 42 -11.20 -1.46 -0.02
N LEU A 43 -11.35 -0.69 1.06
CA LEU A 43 -10.88 0.69 1.12
C LEU A 43 -9.36 0.77 0.93
N GLY A 44 -8.63 -0.08 1.65
CA GLY A 44 -7.18 -0.17 1.53
C GLY A 44 -6.73 -0.50 0.10
N LEU A 45 -7.42 -1.43 -0.59
CA LEU A 45 -7.12 -1.77 -1.97
C LEU A 45 -7.39 -0.61 -2.94
N VAL A 46 -8.51 0.08 -2.79
CA VAL A 46 -8.84 1.24 -3.63
C VAL A 46 -7.76 2.32 -3.48
N LEU A 47 -7.42 2.69 -2.25
CA LEU A 47 -6.41 3.72 -1.98
C LEU A 47 -5.00 3.27 -2.40
N LEU A 48 -4.66 2.00 -2.21
CA LEU A 48 -3.41 1.39 -2.72
C LEU A 48 -3.34 1.49 -4.25
N THR A 49 -4.43 1.20 -4.94
CA THR A 49 -4.50 1.30 -6.39
C THR A 49 -4.31 2.73 -6.87
N ILE A 50 -4.98 3.69 -6.23
CA ILE A 50 -4.82 5.12 -6.54
C ILE A 50 -3.35 5.54 -6.31
N ALA A 51 -2.77 5.22 -5.16
CA ALA A 51 -1.38 5.51 -4.85
C ALA A 51 -0.43 4.89 -5.89
N ARG A 52 -0.67 3.65 -6.28
CA ARG A 52 0.14 2.93 -7.26
C ARG A 52 0.07 3.56 -8.66
N VAL A 53 -1.13 3.99 -9.07
CA VAL A 53 -1.33 4.69 -10.35
C VAL A 53 -0.63 6.05 -10.35
N GLN A 54 -0.73 6.80 -9.24
CA GLN A 54 -0.04 8.10 -9.09
C GLN A 54 1.48 7.96 -9.10
N LEU A 55 2.01 6.90 -8.50
CA LEU A 55 3.45 6.63 -8.51
C LEU A 55 3.97 6.28 -9.93
N GLY A 56 3.15 5.67 -10.76
CA GLY A 56 3.45 5.42 -12.17
C GLY A 56 4.80 4.74 -12.39
N ARG A 57 5.69 5.38 -13.19
CA ARG A 57 7.05 4.89 -13.50
C ARG A 57 8.02 4.97 -12.34
N SER A 58 7.77 5.81 -11.36
CA SER A 58 8.63 5.93 -10.18
C SER A 58 8.55 4.71 -9.26
N PHE A 59 7.55 3.84 -9.48
CA PHE A 59 7.48 2.58 -8.74
C PHE A 59 8.59 1.62 -9.16
N SER A 60 9.31 1.12 -8.17
CA SER A 60 10.26 0.03 -8.33
C SER A 60 10.09 -0.97 -7.19
N VAL A 61 10.25 -2.26 -7.49
CA VAL A 61 10.29 -3.31 -6.46
C VAL A 61 11.55 -3.18 -5.61
N THR A 62 12.64 -2.71 -6.22
CA THR A 62 13.87 -2.31 -5.54
C THR A 62 13.87 -0.80 -5.31
N PRO A 63 14.37 -0.29 -4.17
CA PRO A 63 14.49 1.13 -3.92
C PRO A 63 15.33 1.81 -5.03
N GLN A 64 14.73 2.71 -5.78
CA GLN A 64 15.39 3.47 -6.85
C GLN A 64 14.79 4.86 -6.94
N ALA A 65 15.65 5.88 -7.02
CA ALA A 65 15.25 7.27 -7.21
C ALA A 65 15.04 7.57 -8.70
N ARG A 66 13.84 7.28 -9.22
CA ARG A 66 13.50 7.59 -10.63
C ARG A 66 12.88 8.96 -10.80
N ALA A 67 11.93 9.32 -9.94
CA ALA A 67 11.32 10.64 -9.87
C ALA A 67 10.65 10.82 -8.51
N LEU A 68 10.69 12.05 -7.98
CA LEU A 68 9.98 12.41 -6.77
C LEU A 68 8.53 12.75 -7.13
N VAL A 69 7.58 11.95 -6.61
CA VAL A 69 6.14 12.18 -6.80
C VAL A 69 5.62 12.92 -5.58
N THR A 70 5.17 14.15 -5.78
CA THR A 70 4.73 15.06 -4.70
C THR A 70 3.25 15.46 -4.80
N THR A 71 2.50 14.85 -5.73
CA THR A 71 1.10 15.21 -6.02
C THR A 71 0.11 14.14 -5.56
N GLY A 72 -1.16 14.50 -5.50
CA GLY A 72 -2.24 13.57 -5.12
C GLY A 72 -2.09 13.07 -3.69
N LEU A 73 -2.13 11.77 -3.47
CA LEU A 73 -1.94 11.17 -2.14
C LEU A 73 -0.53 11.44 -1.57
N TYR A 74 0.48 11.56 -2.46
CA TYR A 74 1.87 11.86 -2.10
C TYR A 74 2.08 13.31 -1.67
N ALA A 75 1.11 14.20 -1.88
CA ALA A 75 1.15 15.56 -1.34
C ALA A 75 1.04 15.59 0.20
N LYS A 76 0.46 14.57 0.80
CA LYS A 76 0.23 14.50 2.25
C LYS A 76 0.85 13.29 2.92
N ILE A 77 0.90 12.15 2.25
CA ILE A 77 1.42 10.87 2.77
C ILE A 77 2.65 10.49 1.97
N ARG A 78 3.80 10.32 2.62
CA ARG A 78 5.07 9.97 1.94
C ARG A 78 5.06 8.58 1.33
N HIS A 79 4.47 7.64 2.04
CA HIS A 79 4.51 6.23 1.67
C HIS A 79 3.11 5.61 1.58
N PRO A 80 2.20 6.17 0.75
CA PRO A 80 0.79 5.74 0.73
C PRO A 80 0.63 4.29 0.25
N VAL A 81 1.50 3.80 -0.65
CA VAL A 81 1.48 2.40 -1.09
C VAL A 81 1.70 1.44 0.08
N TYR A 82 2.64 1.76 0.97
CA TYR A 82 2.92 0.91 2.14
C TYR A 82 1.81 1.00 3.17
N ALA A 83 1.31 2.20 3.46
CA ALA A 83 0.23 2.43 4.43
C ALA A 83 -1.05 1.71 4.00
N PHE A 84 -1.52 1.95 2.79
CA PHE A 84 -2.76 1.36 2.30
C PHE A 84 -2.63 -0.14 2.00
N GLY A 85 -1.44 -0.60 1.62
CA GLY A 85 -1.13 -2.02 1.53
C GLY A 85 -1.26 -2.73 2.87
N ALA A 86 -0.71 -2.15 3.94
CA ALA A 86 -0.84 -2.70 5.29
C ALA A 86 -2.30 -2.72 5.78
N ILE A 87 -3.06 -1.64 5.52
CA ILE A 87 -4.49 -1.56 5.86
C ILE A 87 -5.28 -2.64 5.11
N SER A 88 -5.02 -2.82 3.81
CA SER A 88 -5.70 -3.84 3.00
C SER A 88 -5.42 -5.26 3.52
N VAL A 89 -4.16 -5.56 3.86
CA VAL A 89 -3.78 -6.86 4.43
C VAL A 89 -4.41 -7.06 5.81
N ALA A 90 -4.35 -6.06 6.69
CA ALA A 90 -4.98 -6.13 8.01
C ALA A 90 -6.49 -6.39 7.90
N GLY A 91 -7.17 -5.67 7.00
CA GLY A 91 -8.58 -5.87 6.72
C GLY A 91 -8.89 -7.28 6.24
N LEU A 92 -8.08 -7.83 5.32
CA LEU A 92 -8.25 -9.20 4.84
C LEU A 92 -8.08 -10.23 5.96
N LEU A 93 -7.06 -10.06 6.83
CA LEU A 93 -6.84 -10.95 7.97
C LEU A 93 -8.00 -10.91 8.98
N MET A 94 -8.59 -9.71 9.20
CA MET A 94 -9.79 -9.57 10.02
C MET A 94 -11.00 -10.26 9.38
N TYR A 95 -11.19 -10.09 8.07
CA TYR A 95 -12.25 -10.72 7.31
C TYR A 95 -12.22 -12.26 7.43
N VAL A 96 -11.04 -12.86 7.35
CA VAL A 96 -10.85 -14.31 7.54
C VAL A 96 -11.30 -14.75 8.95
N GLY A 97 -11.32 -13.83 9.92
CA GLY A 97 -11.81 -14.10 11.27
C GLY A 97 -10.92 -15.02 12.08
N ARG A 98 -9.63 -15.05 11.77
CA ARG A 98 -8.61 -15.82 12.51
C ARG A 98 -7.61 -14.87 13.16
N PRO A 99 -7.84 -14.38 14.38
CA PRO A 99 -7.01 -13.37 15.05
C PRO A 99 -5.51 -13.73 15.09
N ARG A 100 -5.19 -15.02 15.15
CA ARG A 100 -3.80 -15.50 15.12
C ARG A 100 -3.05 -15.09 13.86
N LEU A 101 -3.75 -14.89 12.73
CA LEU A 101 -3.12 -14.43 11.49
C LEU A 101 -2.66 -12.97 11.57
N LEU A 102 -3.18 -12.18 12.49
CA LEU A 102 -2.73 -10.81 12.73
C LEU A 102 -1.26 -10.74 13.17
N TRP A 103 -0.71 -11.84 13.73
CA TRP A 103 0.72 -11.93 14.01
C TRP A 103 1.60 -11.77 12.76
N ILE A 104 1.06 -12.02 11.57
CA ILE A 104 1.74 -11.75 10.30
C ILE A 104 2.12 -10.27 10.20
N LEU A 105 1.29 -9.37 10.72
CA LEU A 105 1.56 -7.94 10.72
C LEU A 105 2.76 -7.56 11.58
N VAL A 106 3.04 -8.33 12.65
CA VAL A 106 4.21 -8.14 13.52
C VAL A 106 5.52 -8.32 12.74
N VAL A 107 5.51 -9.16 11.71
CA VAL A 107 6.66 -9.35 10.81
C VAL A 107 6.60 -8.38 9.62
N LEU A 108 5.41 -8.23 9.02
CA LEU A 108 5.22 -7.38 7.85
C LEU A 108 5.53 -5.89 8.12
N VAL A 109 5.05 -5.35 9.24
CA VAL A 109 5.21 -3.92 9.55
C VAL A 109 6.69 -3.53 9.72
N PRO A 110 7.51 -4.24 10.51
CA PRO A 110 8.94 -3.96 10.58
C PRO A 110 9.65 -4.05 9.23
N LEU A 111 9.34 -5.05 8.41
CA LEU A 111 9.92 -5.18 7.07
C LEU A 111 9.57 -4.00 6.18
N GLN A 112 8.33 -3.52 6.24
CA GLN A 112 7.92 -2.32 5.52
C GLN A 112 8.63 -1.07 6.03
N VAL A 113 8.80 -0.92 7.35
CA VAL A 113 9.54 0.21 7.94
C VAL A 113 11.01 0.22 7.48
N ILE A 114 11.65 -0.94 7.46
CA ILE A 114 13.04 -1.06 6.95
C ILE A 114 13.10 -0.62 5.48
N ARG A 115 12.15 -1.08 4.67
CA ARG A 115 12.07 -0.73 3.26
C ARG A 115 11.79 0.76 3.04
N ILE A 116 10.88 1.36 3.80
CA ILE A 116 10.57 2.79 3.79
C ILE A 116 11.82 3.61 4.12
N ARG A 117 12.59 3.20 5.13
CA ARG A 117 13.84 3.89 5.51
C ARG A 117 14.88 3.82 4.40
N ALA A 118 15.06 2.65 3.78
CA ALA A 118 15.98 2.47 2.66
C ALA A 118 15.57 3.34 1.46
N GLU A 119 14.27 3.34 1.10
CA GLU A 119 13.74 4.17 0.02
C GLU A 119 13.90 5.68 0.32
N SER A 120 13.56 6.10 1.55
CA SER A 120 13.72 7.50 1.98
C SER A 120 15.16 7.98 1.89
N ARG A 121 16.12 7.12 2.25
CA ARG A 121 17.54 7.45 2.15
C ARG A 121 17.97 7.66 0.70
N ILE A 122 17.59 6.75 -0.18
CA ILE A 122 17.93 6.84 -1.62
C ILE A 122 17.29 8.08 -2.26
N LEU A 123 16.04 8.40 -1.89
CA LEU A 123 15.37 9.62 -2.36
C LEU A 123 16.05 10.88 -1.84
N GLU A 124 16.48 10.89 -0.58
CA GLU A 124 17.18 12.03 0.01
C GLU A 124 18.57 12.24 -0.62
N GLU A 125 19.30 11.15 -0.92
CA GLU A 125 20.58 11.19 -1.64
C GLU A 125 20.43 11.71 -3.08
N ALA A 126 19.33 11.36 -3.77
CA ALA A 126 19.10 11.71 -5.16
C ALA A 126 18.49 13.11 -5.36
N PHE A 127 17.59 13.53 -4.48
CA PHE A 127 16.81 14.78 -4.63
C PHE A 127 17.15 15.86 -3.58
N GLY A 128 17.98 15.56 -2.58
CA GLY A 128 18.52 16.51 -1.62
C GLY A 128 17.48 17.41 -0.96
N GLU A 129 17.59 18.73 -1.14
CA GLU A 129 16.72 19.73 -0.52
C GLU A 129 15.26 19.69 -1.02
N GLU A 130 15.02 19.27 -2.26
CA GLU A 130 13.66 19.07 -2.78
C GLU A 130 12.93 18.00 -1.97
N TYR A 131 13.59 16.85 -1.72
CA TYR A 131 13.04 15.79 -0.88
C TYR A 131 12.82 16.25 0.56
N ARG A 132 13.77 16.98 1.16
CA ARG A 132 13.65 17.47 2.54
C ARG A 132 12.50 18.46 2.70
N THR A 133 12.29 19.33 1.72
CA THR A 133 11.18 20.30 1.72
C THR A 133 9.84 19.57 1.63
N TRP A 134 9.71 18.62 0.72
CA TRP A 134 8.53 17.79 0.59
C TRP A 134 8.29 16.94 1.86
N LYS A 135 9.33 16.36 2.45
CA LYS A 135 9.28 15.58 3.69
C LYS A 135 8.72 16.38 4.88
N ARG A 136 9.00 17.68 4.95
CA ARG A 136 8.46 18.58 5.98
C ARG A 136 6.96 18.87 5.83
N GLN A 137 6.44 18.74 4.62
CA GLN A 137 5.03 19.02 4.29
C GLN A 137 4.15 17.79 4.34
N THR A 138 4.76 16.60 4.48
CA THR A 138 4.07 15.31 4.42
C THR A 138 4.08 14.60 5.76
N TRP A 139 3.06 13.77 5.99
CA TRP A 139 2.98 12.88 7.13
C TRP A 139 3.77 11.61 6.83
N PHE A 140 4.34 10.99 7.85
CA PHE A 140 5.20 9.80 7.84
C PHE A 140 5.55 9.20 6.48
#